data_00e2283a6bb31ff174c02cdab25a3011
#
_entry.id   00e2283a6bb31ff174c02cdab25a3011
#
_cell.length_a   1.000
_cell.length_b   1.000
_cell.length_c   1.000
_cell.angle_alpha   90.00
_cell.angle_beta   90.00
_cell.angle_gamma   90.00
#
_symmetry.space_group_name_H-M   'P 1'
#
loop_
_entity.id
_entity.type
_entity.pdbx_description
1 polymer ?
#
loop_
_entity_poly.entity_id
_entity_poly.type
_entity_poly.pdbx_seq_one_letter_code
_entity_poly.pdbx_strand_id
1 'polypeptide(L)'
;RDYYASRGLGDVYKRQGARAGVFHTPHGDIETPVYMPVGTQATVKGVLPRDLKEVGAQIILANTYHLYMRPGDELVKAAGGLHKFMNWDRPILTDSGGFQVFSLAKLNKIKDEGVYFNSHVDGRLHFITPEKAIAIENNLGADIIMAFDQCSEYGADYKFSKAAMERTLKWLERCAAAHKNENQALFPIVQGNMFKDLREISLKESIPYAKHGIAIGGLSVGEPKEIMYDIMDFMLGKYPADVPRYLMGVGSPDCLIEGVKRGIDTVSYTHLTLPTIA
;
A
#
# COMPACT_ATOMS: atom_id res chain seq x y z
N ARG A 1 0.06 -23.89 17.35
CA ARG A 1 1.09 -23.26 16.49
C ARG A 1 0.77 -21.78 16.49
N ASP A 2 1.64 -20.99 17.12
CA ASP A 2 1.49 -19.56 17.23
C ASP A 2 1.73 -18.94 15.84
N TYR A 3 0.65 -18.59 15.16
CA TYR A 3 0.70 -17.82 13.93
C TYR A 3 0.96 -16.36 14.29
N TYR A 4 2.23 -15.99 14.39
CA TYR A 4 2.60 -14.58 14.41
C TYR A 4 2.40 -14.01 13.00
N ALA A 5 1.87 -12.79 12.91
CA ALA A 5 1.84 -12.02 11.66
C ALA A 5 3.23 -12.03 11.03
N SER A 6 3.28 -12.32 9.76
CA SER A 6 4.42 -12.48 8.86
C SER A 6 5.82 -12.21 9.45
N ARG A 7 6.66 -13.22 9.45
CA ARG A 7 8.09 -13.12 9.88
C ARG A 7 9.02 -12.71 8.74
N GLY A 8 8.61 -11.77 7.89
CA GLY A 8 9.37 -11.40 6.68
C GLY A 8 9.17 -12.39 5.53
N LEU A 9 10.00 -12.29 4.49
CA LEU A 9 10.05 -13.31 3.44
C LEU A 9 10.76 -14.54 4.00
N GLY A 10 10.14 -15.71 3.84
CA GLY A 10 10.77 -17.01 4.03
C GLY A 10 11.96 -17.19 3.07
N ASP A 11 12.14 -18.37 2.49
CA ASP A 11 13.22 -18.62 1.56
C ASP A 11 13.23 -17.63 0.40
N VAL A 12 14.33 -16.85 0.27
CA VAL A 12 14.49 -15.84 -0.79
C VAL A 12 15.58 -16.30 -1.77
N TYR A 13 15.20 -16.56 -3.01
CA TYR A 13 16.11 -16.83 -4.10
C TYR A 13 16.35 -15.56 -4.91
N LYS A 14 17.62 -15.19 -5.12
CA LYS A 14 18.04 -13.99 -5.84
C LYS A 14 18.74 -14.35 -7.14
N ARG A 15 18.35 -13.70 -8.24
CA ARG A 15 19.08 -13.71 -9.51
C ARG A 15 19.14 -12.29 -10.06
N GLN A 16 20.35 -11.69 -10.05
CA GLN A 16 20.52 -10.26 -10.33
C GLN A 16 19.73 -9.40 -9.31
N GLY A 17 18.83 -8.52 -9.76
CA GLY A 17 17.91 -7.78 -8.89
C GLY A 17 16.62 -8.54 -8.53
N ALA A 18 16.22 -9.52 -9.35
CA ALA A 18 14.99 -10.27 -9.16
C ALA A 18 15.05 -11.17 -7.93
N ARG A 19 13.91 -11.31 -7.26
CA ARG A 19 13.73 -12.10 -6.04
C ARG A 19 12.51 -13.01 -6.19
N ALA A 20 12.58 -14.19 -5.60
CA ALA A 20 11.42 -15.05 -5.35
C ALA A 20 11.43 -15.45 -3.88
N GLY A 21 10.26 -15.46 -3.26
CA GLY A 21 10.12 -15.80 -1.86
C GLY A 21 8.68 -16.12 -1.49
N VAL A 22 8.45 -16.48 -0.23
CA VAL A 22 7.12 -16.73 0.32
C VAL A 22 6.89 -15.78 1.49
N PHE A 23 5.77 -15.06 1.44
CA PHE A 23 5.34 -14.17 2.50
C PHE A 23 4.17 -14.81 3.26
N HIS A 24 4.39 -15.13 4.55
CA HIS A 24 3.41 -15.82 5.37
C HIS A 24 2.44 -14.84 6.02
N THR A 25 1.13 -15.10 5.90
CA THR A 25 0.08 -14.31 6.54
C THR A 25 -0.91 -15.21 7.29
N PRO A 26 -1.76 -14.65 8.18
CA PRO A 26 -2.79 -15.42 8.87
C PRO A 26 -3.77 -16.15 7.94
N HIS A 27 -4.03 -15.62 6.75
CA HIS A 27 -4.96 -16.20 5.77
C HIS A 27 -4.27 -16.95 4.62
N GLY A 28 -2.99 -17.28 4.77
CA GLY A 28 -2.25 -18.13 3.84
C GLY A 28 -0.94 -17.51 3.36
N ASP A 29 -0.23 -18.27 2.58
CA ASP A 29 1.06 -17.91 2.02
C ASP A 29 0.90 -17.17 0.69
N ILE A 30 1.81 -16.23 0.44
CA ILE A 30 1.89 -15.45 -0.79
C ILE A 30 3.24 -15.72 -1.44
N GLU A 31 3.24 -16.39 -2.58
CA GLU A 31 4.45 -16.56 -3.39
C GLU A 31 4.76 -15.25 -4.13
N THR A 32 5.98 -14.77 -4.00
CA THR A 32 6.42 -13.53 -4.64
C THR A 32 7.43 -13.82 -5.77
N PRO A 33 7.44 -13.02 -6.86
CA PRO A 33 6.67 -11.79 -7.06
C PRO A 33 5.19 -12.05 -7.41
N VAL A 34 4.30 -11.16 -6.96
CA VAL A 34 2.86 -11.30 -7.14
C VAL A 34 2.20 -9.98 -7.55
N TYR A 35 1.15 -10.07 -8.37
CA TYR A 35 0.23 -8.98 -8.68
C TYR A 35 -1.01 -9.07 -7.77
N MET A 36 -1.42 -7.94 -7.20
CA MET A 36 -2.62 -7.84 -6.37
C MET A 36 -3.77 -7.22 -7.16
N PRO A 37 -4.82 -7.99 -7.52
CA PRO A 37 -6.07 -7.42 -8.04
C PRO A 37 -6.69 -6.45 -7.04
N VAL A 38 -7.25 -5.33 -7.54
CA VAL A 38 -7.80 -4.29 -6.67
C VAL A 38 -9.30 -4.44 -6.50
N GLY A 39 -9.71 -4.68 -5.26
CA GLY A 39 -11.09 -4.73 -4.80
C GLY A 39 -11.46 -3.46 -4.02
N THR A 40 -11.61 -2.33 -4.70
CA THR A 40 -11.73 -0.98 -4.13
C THR A 40 -12.78 -0.86 -3.03
N GLN A 41 -13.97 -1.44 -3.21
CA GLN A 41 -15.09 -1.40 -2.25
C GLN A 41 -15.48 -2.81 -1.80
N ALA A 42 -14.51 -3.58 -1.31
CA ALA A 42 -14.69 -4.97 -0.94
C ALA A 42 -15.18 -5.87 -2.08
N THR A 43 -14.82 -5.52 -3.32
CA THR A 43 -15.11 -6.34 -4.50
C THR A 43 -14.16 -6.00 -5.64
N VAL A 44 -13.61 -7.00 -6.30
CA VAL A 44 -12.94 -6.83 -7.59
C VAL A 44 -14.02 -6.69 -8.65
N LYS A 45 -14.13 -5.50 -9.23
CA LYS A 45 -15.26 -5.11 -10.06
C LYS A 45 -15.46 -6.05 -11.24
N GLY A 46 -16.64 -6.66 -11.33
CA GLY A 46 -17.00 -7.57 -12.41
C GLY A 46 -16.42 -8.99 -12.31
N VAL A 47 -15.73 -9.34 -11.22
CA VAL A 47 -15.10 -10.65 -11.01
C VAL A 47 -15.52 -11.22 -9.65
N LEU A 48 -16.00 -12.45 -9.61
CA LEU A 48 -16.39 -13.11 -8.37
C LEU A 48 -15.16 -13.66 -7.63
N PRO A 49 -15.21 -13.81 -6.30
CA PRO A 49 -14.13 -14.40 -5.52
C PRO A 49 -13.69 -15.79 -6.01
N ARG A 50 -14.62 -16.62 -6.46
CA ARG A 50 -14.31 -17.94 -7.04
C ARG A 50 -13.47 -17.83 -8.32
N ASP A 51 -13.79 -16.84 -9.17
CA ASP A 51 -13.10 -16.67 -10.46
C ASP A 51 -11.67 -16.12 -10.22
N LEU A 52 -11.50 -15.27 -9.20
CA LEU A 52 -10.17 -14.84 -8.75
C LEU A 52 -9.32 -16.02 -8.23
N LYS A 53 -9.95 -16.96 -7.51
CA LYS A 53 -9.27 -18.17 -7.03
C LYS A 53 -8.89 -19.09 -8.19
N GLU A 54 -9.75 -19.21 -9.18
CA GLU A 54 -9.52 -20.04 -10.39
C GLU A 54 -8.35 -19.52 -11.22
N VAL A 55 -8.21 -18.20 -11.38
CA VAL A 55 -7.05 -17.58 -12.06
C VAL A 55 -5.80 -17.49 -11.18
N GLY A 56 -5.83 -18.03 -9.97
CA GLY A 56 -4.68 -18.14 -9.09
C GLY A 56 -4.34 -16.87 -8.29
N ALA A 57 -5.27 -15.90 -8.14
CA ALA A 57 -5.02 -14.75 -7.29
C ALA A 57 -4.76 -15.19 -5.84
N GLN A 58 -3.62 -14.82 -5.29
CA GLN A 58 -3.20 -15.22 -3.94
C GLN A 58 -3.57 -14.17 -2.90
N ILE A 59 -3.59 -12.91 -3.28
CA ILE A 59 -3.87 -11.75 -2.44
C ILE A 59 -4.67 -10.74 -3.24
N ILE A 60 -5.53 -9.96 -2.59
CA ILE A 60 -6.22 -8.81 -3.17
C ILE A 60 -5.93 -7.55 -2.36
N LEU A 61 -6.05 -6.39 -3.03
CA LEU A 61 -5.94 -5.09 -2.38
C LEU A 61 -7.32 -4.46 -2.24
N ALA A 62 -7.64 -3.91 -1.06
CA ALA A 62 -8.83 -3.09 -0.82
C ALA A 62 -8.43 -1.66 -0.41
N ASN A 63 -9.30 -0.68 -0.71
CA ASN A 63 -8.98 0.72 -0.45
C ASN A 63 -9.65 1.23 0.82
N THR A 64 -8.85 1.57 1.81
CA THR A 64 -9.29 2.05 3.13
C THR A 64 -10.19 3.28 3.04
N TYR A 65 -9.82 4.27 2.25
CA TYR A 65 -10.64 5.48 2.06
C TYR A 65 -12.06 5.16 1.59
N HIS A 66 -12.19 4.35 0.54
CA HIS A 66 -13.50 4.01 -0.03
C HIS A 66 -14.37 3.22 0.95
N LEU A 67 -13.77 2.27 1.66
CA LEU A 67 -14.45 1.46 2.66
C LEU A 67 -14.87 2.25 3.90
N TYR A 68 -14.03 3.20 4.34
CA TYR A 68 -14.37 4.14 5.41
C TYR A 68 -15.53 5.06 5.01
N MET A 69 -15.53 5.56 3.75
CA MET A 69 -16.65 6.38 3.26
C MET A 69 -17.92 5.56 3.10
N ARG A 70 -17.82 4.34 2.59
CA ARG A 70 -18.97 3.47 2.32
C ARG A 70 -18.54 2.02 2.15
N PRO A 71 -19.03 1.08 2.97
CA PRO A 71 -20.17 1.19 3.92
C PRO A 71 -19.83 1.75 5.30
N GLY A 72 -18.54 1.98 5.60
CA GLY A 72 -18.01 2.33 6.90
C GLY A 72 -17.27 1.15 7.55
N ASP A 73 -16.13 1.44 8.16
CA ASP A 73 -15.26 0.43 8.77
C ASP A 73 -15.92 -0.30 9.95
N GLU A 74 -16.74 0.39 10.74
CA GLU A 74 -17.48 -0.20 11.85
C GLU A 74 -18.50 -1.25 11.37
N LEU A 75 -19.14 -1.02 10.22
CA LEU A 75 -20.06 -2.01 9.63
C LEU A 75 -19.29 -3.24 9.15
N VAL A 76 -18.16 -3.03 8.48
CA VAL A 76 -17.29 -4.13 8.03
C VAL A 76 -16.79 -4.94 9.22
N LYS A 77 -16.38 -4.29 10.31
CA LYS A 77 -16.00 -4.94 11.58
C LYS A 77 -17.15 -5.78 12.14
N ALA A 78 -18.36 -5.22 12.21
CA ALA A 78 -19.55 -5.94 12.70
C ALA A 78 -19.90 -7.16 11.82
N ALA A 79 -19.60 -7.11 10.53
CA ALA A 79 -19.74 -8.23 9.60
C ALA A 79 -18.63 -9.30 9.76
N GLY A 80 -17.64 -9.07 10.62
CA GLY A 80 -16.52 -9.98 10.91
C GLY A 80 -15.28 -9.72 10.08
N GLY A 81 -15.08 -8.48 9.63
CA GLY A 81 -13.92 -8.03 8.85
C GLY A 81 -14.08 -8.26 7.34
N LEU A 82 -13.12 -7.75 6.56
CA LEU A 82 -13.15 -7.80 5.09
C LEU A 82 -13.25 -9.22 4.55
N HIS A 83 -12.54 -10.17 5.12
CA HIS A 83 -12.54 -11.56 4.65
C HIS A 83 -13.95 -12.15 4.61
N LYS A 84 -14.73 -11.98 5.68
CA LYS A 84 -16.14 -12.42 5.71
C LYS A 84 -17.03 -11.55 4.84
N PHE A 85 -16.84 -10.23 4.89
CA PHE A 85 -17.63 -9.28 4.14
C PHE A 85 -17.51 -9.47 2.61
N MET A 86 -16.31 -9.83 2.12
CA MET A 86 -16.03 -10.08 0.70
C MET A 86 -16.22 -11.55 0.29
N ASN A 87 -16.40 -12.46 1.24
CA ASN A 87 -16.30 -13.90 1.02
C ASN A 87 -14.95 -14.30 0.37
N TRP A 88 -13.86 -13.75 0.91
CA TRP A 88 -12.49 -14.00 0.46
C TRP A 88 -11.65 -14.54 1.63
N ASP A 89 -11.14 -15.77 1.49
CA ASP A 89 -10.44 -16.53 2.54
C ASP A 89 -8.91 -16.50 2.39
N ARG A 90 -8.39 -15.75 1.43
CA ARG A 90 -6.96 -15.56 1.18
C ARG A 90 -6.50 -14.18 1.68
N PRO A 91 -5.20 -13.89 1.70
CA PRO A 91 -4.66 -12.61 2.14
C PRO A 91 -5.32 -11.38 1.52
N ILE A 92 -5.42 -10.32 2.33
CA ILE A 92 -5.89 -8.99 1.92
C ILE A 92 -4.86 -7.96 2.36
N LEU A 93 -4.56 -7.00 1.47
CA LEU A 93 -3.85 -5.77 1.80
C LEU A 93 -4.83 -4.60 1.75
N THR A 94 -4.81 -3.71 2.75
CA THR A 94 -5.47 -2.39 2.68
C THR A 94 -4.44 -1.30 2.50
N ASP A 95 -4.71 -0.34 1.59
CA ASP A 95 -3.90 0.86 1.46
C ASP A 95 -4.14 1.83 2.63
N SER A 96 -3.29 2.86 2.77
CA SER A 96 -3.43 3.87 3.83
C SER A 96 -4.66 4.77 3.69
N GLY A 97 -5.25 4.84 2.50
CA GLY A 97 -6.26 5.83 2.13
C GLY A 97 -5.70 7.23 1.87
N GLY A 98 -4.41 7.48 2.13
CA GLY A 98 -3.77 8.79 1.98
C GLY A 98 -3.89 9.34 0.57
N PHE A 99 -3.49 8.59 -0.44
CA PHE A 99 -3.56 9.03 -1.84
C PHE A 99 -4.97 9.46 -2.27
N GLN A 100 -6.01 8.72 -1.88
CA GLN A 100 -7.39 9.03 -2.24
C GLN A 100 -7.88 10.30 -1.54
N VAL A 101 -7.47 10.55 -0.29
CA VAL A 101 -7.76 11.80 0.40
C VAL A 101 -7.15 13.00 -0.34
N PHE A 102 -5.94 12.86 -0.90
CA PHE A 102 -5.30 13.94 -1.64
C PHE A 102 -5.84 14.12 -3.06
N SER A 103 -6.18 13.03 -3.74
CA SER A 103 -6.58 13.05 -5.16
C SER A 103 -8.08 13.26 -5.38
N LEU A 104 -8.95 12.76 -4.49
CA LEU A 104 -10.40 12.79 -4.66
C LEU A 104 -11.10 13.90 -3.86
N ALA A 105 -10.50 14.36 -2.76
CA ALA A 105 -11.08 15.41 -1.96
C ALA A 105 -10.87 16.78 -2.60
N LYS A 106 -11.95 17.44 -3.03
CA LYS A 106 -11.92 18.78 -3.64
C LYS A 106 -11.38 19.87 -2.71
N LEU A 107 -11.49 19.66 -1.41
CA LEU A 107 -11.01 20.55 -0.36
C LEU A 107 -10.36 19.69 0.71
N ASN A 108 -9.04 19.65 0.74
CA ASN A 108 -8.29 19.04 1.82
C ASN A 108 -7.40 20.08 2.49
N LYS A 109 -7.23 19.94 3.78
CA LYS A 109 -6.31 20.73 4.56
C LYS A 109 -5.41 19.81 5.37
N ILE A 110 -4.16 19.74 4.93
CA ILE A 110 -3.13 18.91 5.56
C ILE A 110 -2.51 19.69 6.71
N LYS A 111 -2.40 19.04 7.85
CA LYS A 111 -1.70 19.50 9.05
C LYS A 111 -0.82 18.38 9.58
N ASP A 112 0.08 18.69 10.49
CA ASP A 112 0.92 17.68 11.15
C ASP A 112 0.09 16.69 11.98
N GLU A 113 -1.06 17.13 12.51
CA GLU A 113 -1.98 16.28 13.28
C GLU A 113 -2.74 15.27 12.41
N GLY A 114 -3.01 15.61 11.15
CA GLY A 114 -3.81 14.79 10.24
C GLY A 114 -4.38 15.62 9.09
N VAL A 115 -5.38 15.06 8.41
CA VAL A 115 -5.97 15.65 7.20
C VAL A 115 -7.46 15.91 7.39
N TYR A 116 -7.89 17.15 7.15
CA TYR A 116 -9.28 17.52 6.99
C TYR A 116 -9.67 17.42 5.52
N PHE A 117 -10.78 16.79 5.22
CA PHE A 117 -11.29 16.71 3.86
C PHE A 117 -12.81 16.56 3.83
N ASN A 118 -13.43 16.99 2.72
CA ASN A 118 -14.84 16.78 2.51
C ASN A 118 -15.05 15.48 1.71
N SER A 119 -15.93 14.63 2.23
CA SER A 119 -16.35 13.39 1.57
C SER A 119 -16.93 13.69 0.18
N HIS A 120 -16.46 12.95 -0.83
CA HIS A 120 -17.01 13.03 -2.18
C HIS A 120 -18.38 12.36 -2.31
N VAL A 121 -18.80 11.59 -1.30
CA VAL A 121 -20.06 10.84 -1.27
C VAL A 121 -21.20 11.72 -0.78
N ASP A 122 -21.00 12.44 0.33
CA ASP A 122 -22.05 13.20 1.02
C ASP A 122 -21.65 14.63 1.42
N GLY A 123 -20.43 15.05 1.07
CA GLY A 123 -19.92 16.40 1.35
C GLY A 123 -19.54 16.66 2.80
N ARG A 124 -19.70 15.71 3.72
CA ARG A 124 -19.38 15.89 5.14
C ARG A 124 -17.89 16.12 5.35
N LEU A 125 -17.58 16.95 6.33
CA LEU A 125 -16.19 17.16 6.76
C LEU A 125 -15.72 16.00 7.61
N HIS A 126 -14.58 15.41 7.22
CA HIS A 126 -13.88 14.36 7.94
C HIS A 126 -12.52 14.87 8.42
N PHE A 127 -12.06 14.30 9.52
CA PHE A 127 -10.69 14.47 10.00
C PHE A 127 -10.09 13.10 10.26
N ILE A 128 -8.99 12.77 9.55
CA ILE A 128 -8.25 11.53 9.73
C ILE A 128 -6.86 11.87 10.26
N THR A 129 -6.54 11.27 11.41
CA THR A 129 -5.20 11.24 11.99
C THR A 129 -4.54 9.90 11.70
N PRO A 130 -3.21 9.75 11.86
CA PRO A 130 -2.54 8.45 11.76
C PRO A 130 -3.16 7.37 12.66
N GLU A 131 -3.52 7.73 13.88
CA GLU A 131 -4.16 6.79 14.83
C GLU A 131 -5.55 6.34 14.33
N LYS A 132 -6.32 7.28 13.76
CA LYS A 132 -7.63 6.96 13.20
C LYS A 132 -7.52 6.10 11.94
N ALA A 133 -6.52 6.34 11.09
CA ALA A 133 -6.25 5.49 9.93
C ALA A 133 -5.97 4.05 10.36
N ILE A 134 -5.08 3.85 11.35
CA ILE A 134 -4.80 2.53 11.92
C ILE A 134 -6.06 1.89 12.54
N ALA A 135 -6.89 2.66 13.26
CA ALA A 135 -8.13 2.15 13.82
C ALA A 135 -9.09 1.66 12.75
N ILE A 136 -9.22 2.40 11.63
CA ILE A 136 -10.03 2.00 10.48
C ILE A 136 -9.49 0.70 9.88
N GLU A 137 -8.18 0.60 9.60
CA GLU A 137 -7.56 -0.60 9.03
C GLU A 137 -7.66 -1.82 9.97
N ASN A 138 -7.54 -1.61 11.28
CA ASN A 138 -7.79 -2.66 12.26
C ASN A 138 -9.25 -3.14 12.23
N ASN A 139 -10.22 -2.25 12.05
CA ASN A 139 -11.63 -2.60 11.91
C ASN A 139 -11.90 -3.36 10.60
N LEU A 140 -11.23 -3.00 9.51
CA LEU A 140 -11.31 -3.71 8.24
C LEU A 140 -10.73 -5.12 8.32
N GLY A 141 -9.67 -5.33 9.12
CA GLY A 141 -9.15 -6.66 9.42
C GLY A 141 -8.35 -7.31 8.28
N ALA A 142 -7.64 -6.52 7.46
CA ALA A 142 -6.73 -7.03 6.44
C ALA A 142 -5.47 -7.65 7.07
N ASP A 143 -4.77 -8.53 6.34
CA ASP A 143 -3.49 -9.12 6.78
C ASP A 143 -2.34 -8.12 6.73
N ILE A 144 -2.36 -7.25 5.73
CA ILE A 144 -1.35 -6.22 5.52
C ILE A 144 -2.02 -4.86 5.50
N ILE A 145 -1.50 -3.92 6.27
CA ILE A 145 -1.97 -2.55 6.37
C ILE A 145 -0.84 -1.56 6.10
N MET A 146 -1.19 -0.37 5.58
CA MET A 146 -0.21 0.65 5.24
C MET A 146 -0.20 1.77 6.27
N ALA A 147 0.97 2.28 6.61
CA ALA A 147 1.08 3.49 7.41
C ALA A 147 0.47 4.69 6.67
N PHE A 148 -0.23 5.57 7.39
CA PHE A 148 -0.82 6.77 6.79
C PHE A 148 0.28 7.71 6.30
N ASP A 149 0.19 8.14 5.03
CA ASP A 149 1.25 8.88 4.35
C ASP A 149 0.73 10.10 3.58
N GLN A 150 1.62 10.98 3.21
CA GLN A 150 1.36 12.06 2.25
C GLN A 150 2.16 11.84 0.98
N CYS A 151 1.45 11.43 -0.08
CA CYS A 151 2.02 11.38 -1.42
C CYS A 151 2.12 12.79 -2.01
N SER A 152 3.22 13.10 -2.70
CA SER A 152 3.37 14.29 -3.53
C SER A 152 3.27 13.93 -5.01
N GLU A 153 2.58 14.77 -5.78
CA GLU A 153 2.46 14.61 -7.22
C GLU A 153 3.78 14.86 -7.97
N TYR A 154 3.90 14.30 -9.16
CA TYR A 154 5.02 14.59 -10.03
C TYR A 154 5.07 16.09 -10.37
N GLY A 155 6.28 16.68 -10.37
CA GLY A 155 6.47 18.11 -10.60
C GLY A 155 6.38 18.99 -9.34
N ALA A 156 6.01 18.43 -8.20
CA ALA A 156 6.12 19.14 -6.92
C ALA A 156 7.57 19.54 -6.63
N ASP A 157 7.78 20.75 -6.11
CA ASP A 157 9.11 21.24 -5.79
C ASP A 157 9.77 20.46 -4.65
N TYR A 158 11.08 20.65 -4.50
CA TYR A 158 11.88 20.00 -3.47
C TYR A 158 11.39 20.30 -2.04
N LYS A 159 11.06 21.56 -1.77
CA LYS A 159 10.63 22.00 -0.44
C LYS A 159 9.32 21.36 -0.03
N PHE A 160 8.35 21.31 -0.94
CA PHE A 160 7.07 20.64 -0.71
C PHE A 160 7.27 19.14 -0.54
N SER A 161 8.04 18.50 -1.44
CA SER A 161 8.30 17.06 -1.38
C SER A 161 9.03 16.66 -0.10
N LYS A 162 9.97 17.48 0.36
CA LYS A 162 10.66 17.28 1.65
C LYS A 162 9.69 17.38 2.83
N ALA A 163 8.84 18.41 2.86
CA ALA A 163 7.85 18.57 3.93
C ALA A 163 6.83 17.43 3.97
N ALA A 164 6.39 16.94 2.79
CA ALA A 164 5.50 15.79 2.70
C ALA A 164 6.16 14.50 3.20
N MET A 165 7.41 14.27 2.83
CA MET A 165 8.21 13.12 3.28
C MET A 165 8.44 13.17 4.80
N GLU A 166 8.85 14.31 5.36
CA GLU A 166 9.07 14.49 6.80
C GLU A 166 7.76 14.27 7.59
N ARG A 167 6.61 14.72 7.06
CA ARG A 167 5.29 14.47 7.66
C ARG A 167 4.93 13.00 7.61
N THR A 168 5.18 12.33 6.50
CA THR A 168 4.97 10.87 6.36
C THR A 168 5.77 10.11 7.43
N LEU A 169 7.01 10.48 7.70
CA LEU A 169 7.84 9.86 8.75
C LEU A 169 7.27 10.09 10.17
N LYS A 170 6.84 11.31 10.49
CA LYS A 170 6.16 11.59 11.76
C LYS A 170 4.85 10.80 11.91
N TRP A 171 4.10 10.66 10.83
CA TRP A 171 2.87 9.88 10.84
C TRP A 171 3.14 8.39 10.95
N LEU A 172 4.22 7.89 10.35
CA LEU A 172 4.66 6.50 10.50
C LEU A 172 4.94 6.14 11.97
N GLU A 173 5.64 7.00 12.69
CA GLU A 173 5.90 6.82 14.13
C GLU A 173 4.59 6.69 14.91
N ARG A 174 3.60 7.57 14.64
CA ARG A 174 2.29 7.58 15.27
C ARG A 174 1.46 6.35 14.89
N CYS A 175 1.49 5.93 13.62
CA CYS A 175 0.85 4.69 13.16
C CYS A 175 1.42 3.48 13.89
N ALA A 176 2.74 3.36 13.96
CA ALA A 176 3.41 2.25 14.66
C ALA A 176 3.09 2.23 16.16
N ALA A 177 3.01 3.40 16.80
CA ALA A 177 2.61 3.51 18.20
C ALA A 177 1.15 3.12 18.44
N ALA A 178 0.25 3.44 17.49
CA ALA A 178 -1.17 3.12 17.57
C ALA A 178 -1.49 1.64 17.22
N HIS A 179 -0.69 1.04 16.34
CA HIS A 179 -0.89 -0.34 15.88
C HIS A 179 -0.55 -1.35 16.98
N LYS A 180 -1.54 -2.16 17.39
CA LYS A 180 -1.43 -3.17 18.46
C LYS A 180 -1.89 -4.55 18.02
N ASN A 181 -2.37 -4.70 16.77
CA ASN A 181 -2.86 -5.97 16.29
C ASN A 181 -1.73 -6.77 15.65
N GLU A 182 -1.19 -7.73 16.39
CA GLU A 182 -0.08 -8.58 15.95
C GLU A 182 -0.43 -9.51 14.77
N ASN A 183 -1.71 -9.66 14.45
CA ASN A 183 -2.17 -10.43 13.30
C ASN A 183 -2.20 -9.61 11.99
N GLN A 184 -1.82 -8.34 12.04
CA GLN A 184 -1.74 -7.47 10.87
C GLN A 184 -0.31 -6.94 10.71
N ALA A 185 0.22 -7.07 9.51
CA ALA A 185 1.54 -6.56 9.15
C ALA A 185 1.45 -5.08 8.76
N LEU A 186 2.01 -4.17 9.56
CA LEU A 186 2.11 -2.75 9.21
C LEU A 186 3.33 -2.52 8.29
N PHE A 187 3.09 -1.97 7.10
CA PHE A 187 4.14 -1.57 6.17
C PHE A 187 4.35 -0.05 6.20
N PRO A 188 5.57 0.44 6.44
CA PRO A 188 5.92 1.83 6.20
C PRO A 188 5.95 2.12 4.70
N ILE A 189 5.67 3.38 4.33
CA ILE A 189 5.70 3.86 2.95
C ILE A 189 6.85 4.82 2.74
N VAL A 190 7.79 4.47 1.86
CA VAL A 190 8.90 5.34 1.46
C VAL A 190 8.40 6.38 0.47
N GLN A 191 8.45 7.64 0.87
CA GLN A 191 8.13 8.82 0.06
C GLN A 191 9.40 9.57 -0.33
N GLY A 192 9.30 10.67 -1.08
CA GLY A 192 10.46 11.51 -1.46
C GLY A 192 10.39 12.01 -2.90
N ASN A 193 9.26 11.80 -3.60
CA ASN A 193 9.06 12.20 -5.00
C ASN A 193 10.20 11.67 -5.89
N MET A 194 10.71 12.46 -6.85
CA MET A 194 11.82 12.11 -7.74
C MET A 194 13.18 12.54 -7.18
N PHE A 195 13.27 12.93 -5.91
CA PHE A 195 14.51 13.39 -5.27
C PHE A 195 15.21 12.22 -4.57
N LYS A 196 16.36 11.80 -5.11
CA LYS A 196 17.12 10.63 -4.67
C LYS A 196 17.55 10.72 -3.20
N ASP A 197 17.98 11.90 -2.75
CA ASP A 197 18.35 12.16 -1.37
C ASP A 197 17.17 12.05 -0.40
N LEU A 198 15.99 12.57 -0.77
CA LEU A 198 14.77 12.43 0.04
C LEU A 198 14.34 10.97 0.14
N ARG A 199 14.42 10.21 -0.96
CA ARG A 199 14.14 8.77 -0.98
C ARG A 199 15.05 7.99 -0.03
N GLU A 200 16.33 8.31 -0.03
CA GLU A 200 17.31 7.65 0.82
C GLU A 200 17.08 7.96 2.30
N ILE A 201 16.79 9.23 2.65
CA ILE A 201 16.42 9.64 3.99
C ILE A 201 15.14 8.91 4.42
N SER A 202 14.09 8.96 3.59
CA SER A 202 12.82 8.31 3.86
C SER A 202 12.98 6.81 4.11
N LEU A 203 13.76 6.11 3.26
CA LEU A 203 14.04 4.70 3.45
C LEU A 203 14.75 4.43 4.78
N LYS A 204 15.84 5.15 5.04
CA LYS A 204 16.65 4.97 6.26
C LYS A 204 15.80 5.10 7.52
N GLU A 205 14.97 6.13 7.60
CA GLU A 205 14.09 6.38 8.75
C GLU A 205 12.88 5.39 8.80
N SER A 206 12.52 4.77 7.69
CA SER A 206 11.45 3.77 7.64
C SER A 206 11.90 2.35 8.01
N ILE A 207 13.17 2.00 7.82
CA ILE A 207 13.73 0.65 8.09
C ILE A 207 13.42 0.15 9.51
N PRO A 208 13.53 0.94 10.60
CA PRO A 208 13.20 0.46 11.95
C PRO A 208 11.76 -0.02 12.11
N TYR A 209 10.85 0.43 11.25
CA TYR A 209 9.43 0.07 11.24
C TYR A 209 9.09 -1.02 10.23
N ALA A 210 10.01 -1.35 9.32
CA ALA A 210 9.82 -2.33 8.25
C ALA A 210 9.98 -3.78 8.74
N LYS A 211 9.33 -4.14 9.84
CA LYS A 211 9.46 -5.48 10.46
C LYS A 211 8.88 -6.59 9.58
N HIS A 212 7.87 -6.28 8.80
CA HIS A 212 7.10 -7.26 8.04
C HIS A 212 7.15 -7.01 6.53
N GLY A 213 7.49 -5.79 6.12
CA GLY A 213 7.54 -5.38 4.73
C GLY A 213 7.73 -3.88 4.60
N ILE A 214 7.91 -3.41 3.38
CA ILE A 214 8.09 -1.99 3.07
C ILE A 214 7.41 -1.65 1.75
N ALA A 215 6.72 -0.51 1.71
CA ALA A 215 6.08 -0.01 0.50
C ALA A 215 6.86 1.15 -0.12
N ILE A 216 6.80 1.24 -1.44
CA ILE A 216 7.43 2.28 -2.25
C ILE A 216 6.30 3.12 -2.83
N GLY A 217 6.03 4.26 -2.22
CA GLY A 217 5.02 5.21 -2.67
C GLY A 217 5.60 6.37 -3.48
N GLY A 218 4.74 7.27 -3.95
CA GLY A 218 5.14 8.47 -4.68
C GLY A 218 5.86 8.20 -6.01
N LEU A 219 5.61 7.04 -6.60
CA LEU A 219 5.93 6.67 -7.98
C LEU A 219 4.61 6.35 -8.72
N SER A 220 4.62 6.40 -10.05
CA SER A 220 3.39 6.28 -10.85
C SER A 220 2.35 7.39 -10.54
N VAL A 221 2.84 8.60 -10.28
CA VAL A 221 2.06 9.80 -9.94
C VAL A 221 2.10 10.87 -11.05
N GLY A 222 2.38 10.43 -12.28
CA GLY A 222 2.42 11.28 -13.47
C GLY A 222 3.79 11.43 -14.12
N GLU A 223 4.84 10.85 -13.55
CA GLU A 223 6.18 10.86 -14.13
C GLU A 223 6.31 9.92 -15.33
N PRO A 224 7.23 10.21 -16.29
CA PRO A 224 7.66 9.25 -17.31
C PRO A 224 8.23 7.98 -16.69
N LYS A 225 8.01 6.82 -17.33
CA LYS A 225 8.47 5.51 -16.82
C LYS A 225 9.98 5.45 -16.61
N GLU A 226 10.75 6.12 -17.47
CA GLU A 226 12.21 6.18 -17.38
C GLU A 226 12.68 6.83 -16.08
N ILE A 227 11.98 7.87 -15.62
CA ILE A 227 12.25 8.53 -14.33
C ILE A 227 11.91 7.62 -13.17
N MET A 228 10.77 6.93 -13.23
CA MET A 228 10.40 5.93 -12.23
C MET A 228 11.47 4.83 -12.14
N TYR A 229 11.92 4.31 -13.27
CA TYR A 229 12.96 3.26 -13.31
C TYR A 229 14.30 3.77 -12.78
N ASP A 230 14.71 5.01 -13.09
CA ASP A 230 15.93 5.61 -12.56
C ASP A 230 15.90 5.71 -11.02
N ILE A 231 14.76 6.09 -10.44
CA ILE A 231 14.57 6.09 -8.98
C ILE A 231 14.66 4.67 -8.42
N MET A 232 14.01 3.70 -9.06
CA MET A 232 14.05 2.31 -8.62
C MET A 232 15.48 1.72 -8.70
N ASP A 233 16.23 2.04 -9.77
CA ASP A 233 17.63 1.62 -9.92
C ASP A 233 18.51 2.25 -8.85
N PHE A 234 18.32 3.53 -8.56
CA PHE A 234 19.03 4.22 -7.47
C PHE A 234 18.78 3.58 -6.10
N MET A 235 17.57 3.11 -5.86
CA MET A 235 17.16 2.50 -4.60
C MET A 235 17.48 1.00 -4.52
N LEU A 236 17.81 0.36 -5.65
CA LEU A 236 18.13 -1.06 -5.70
C LEU A 236 19.28 -1.41 -4.78
N GLY A 237 19.09 -2.44 -3.96
CA GLY A 237 20.09 -2.88 -2.98
C GLY A 237 20.12 -2.13 -1.66
N LYS A 238 19.38 -1.01 -1.53
CA LYS A 238 19.28 -0.25 -0.28
C LYS A 238 18.16 -0.76 0.63
N TYR A 239 17.13 -1.41 0.07
CA TYR A 239 16.03 -2.00 0.84
C TYR A 239 16.50 -3.21 1.66
N PRO A 240 15.88 -3.46 2.83
CA PRO A 240 16.12 -4.69 3.57
C PRO A 240 15.94 -5.93 2.69
N ALA A 241 16.80 -6.94 2.90
CA ALA A 241 16.83 -8.12 2.05
C ALA A 241 15.78 -9.17 2.42
N ASP A 242 15.32 -9.13 3.65
CA ASP A 242 14.50 -10.14 4.35
C ASP A 242 13.01 -9.78 4.46
N VAL A 243 12.60 -8.64 3.89
CA VAL A 243 11.20 -8.21 3.90
C VAL A 243 10.66 -8.00 2.49
N PRO A 244 9.35 -8.22 2.25
CA PRO A 244 8.70 -7.96 0.98
C PRO A 244 8.68 -6.46 0.65
N ARG A 245 8.79 -6.14 -0.64
CA ARG A 245 8.80 -4.79 -1.19
C ARG A 245 7.59 -4.60 -2.09
N TYR A 246 6.71 -3.70 -1.69
CA TYR A 246 5.50 -3.38 -2.43
C TYR A 246 5.65 -2.07 -3.20
N LEU A 247 5.63 -2.12 -4.53
CA LEU A 247 5.60 -0.92 -5.39
C LEU A 247 4.14 -0.53 -5.63
N MET A 248 3.75 0.63 -5.09
CA MET A 248 2.37 1.10 -5.10
C MET A 248 1.98 1.74 -6.44
N GLY A 249 0.74 1.49 -6.88
CA GLY A 249 0.15 2.17 -8.05
C GLY A 249 0.69 1.74 -9.41
N VAL A 250 1.47 0.66 -9.48
CA VAL A 250 2.11 0.17 -10.70
C VAL A 250 1.60 -1.23 -11.06
N GLY A 251 1.25 -1.47 -12.33
CA GLY A 251 0.71 -2.79 -12.71
C GLY A 251 0.56 -3.03 -14.21
N SER A 252 1.05 -2.14 -15.09
CA SER A 252 1.11 -2.46 -16.52
C SER A 252 2.13 -3.59 -16.77
N PRO A 253 1.92 -4.46 -17.78
CA PRO A 253 2.75 -5.66 -17.99
C PRO A 253 4.25 -5.38 -18.07
N ASP A 254 4.65 -4.30 -18.74
CA ASP A 254 6.04 -3.86 -18.85
C ASP A 254 6.59 -3.41 -17.48
N CYS A 255 5.81 -2.66 -16.71
CA CYS A 255 6.21 -2.23 -15.37
C CYS A 255 6.32 -3.39 -14.38
N LEU A 256 5.52 -4.47 -14.54
CA LEU A 256 5.66 -5.69 -13.75
C LEU A 256 7.03 -6.32 -13.95
N ILE A 257 7.43 -6.50 -15.21
CA ILE A 257 8.74 -7.10 -15.57
C ILE A 257 9.88 -6.22 -15.06
N GLU A 258 9.81 -4.91 -15.30
CA GLU A 258 10.84 -3.95 -14.87
C GLU A 258 10.90 -3.82 -13.34
N GLY A 259 9.76 -3.93 -12.65
CA GLY A 259 9.71 -4.00 -11.18
C GLY A 259 10.40 -5.23 -10.62
N VAL A 260 10.08 -6.42 -11.15
CA VAL A 260 10.69 -7.69 -10.74
C VAL A 260 12.20 -7.67 -10.95
N LYS A 261 12.69 -7.19 -12.10
CA LYS A 261 14.14 -7.03 -12.36
C LYS A 261 14.83 -6.17 -11.29
N ARG A 262 14.11 -5.21 -10.69
CA ARG A 262 14.59 -4.28 -9.66
C ARG A 262 14.25 -4.74 -8.24
N GLY A 263 13.88 -6.01 -8.06
CA GLY A 263 13.69 -6.62 -6.76
C GLY A 263 12.40 -6.22 -6.06
N ILE A 264 11.36 -5.87 -6.83
CA ILE A 264 10.00 -5.67 -6.32
C ILE A 264 9.32 -7.04 -6.17
N ASP A 265 8.64 -7.24 -5.06
CA ASP A 265 7.99 -8.49 -4.72
C ASP A 265 6.47 -8.44 -4.95
N THR A 266 5.84 -7.26 -4.75
CA THR A 266 4.40 -7.09 -4.95
C THR A 266 4.07 -5.78 -5.63
N VAL A 267 3.02 -5.81 -6.45
CA VAL A 267 2.49 -4.65 -7.17
C VAL A 267 0.97 -4.69 -7.21
N SER A 268 0.34 -3.53 -7.39
CA SER A 268 -1.11 -3.43 -7.61
C SER A 268 -1.43 -2.27 -8.54
N TYR A 269 -2.45 -2.44 -9.37
CA TYR A 269 -2.90 -1.40 -10.28
C TYR A 269 -4.40 -1.42 -10.49
N THR A 270 -5.05 -0.26 -10.43
CA THR A 270 -6.51 -0.13 -10.47
C THR A 270 -7.04 -0.02 -11.90
N HIS A 271 -6.23 0.43 -12.86
CA HIS A 271 -6.66 0.74 -14.23
C HIS A 271 -5.88 -0.07 -15.26
N LEU A 272 -6.19 -1.36 -15.38
CA LEU A 272 -6.03 -2.02 -16.66
C LEU A 272 -7.17 -1.50 -17.57
N THR A 273 -7.01 -0.33 -18.14
CA THR A 273 -7.81 0.05 -19.32
C THR A 273 -7.35 -0.90 -20.42
N LEU A 274 -8.15 -1.90 -20.70
CA LEU A 274 -8.11 -2.54 -22.01
C LEU A 274 -8.25 -1.39 -23.03
N PRO A 275 -7.34 -1.28 -24.02
CA PRO A 275 -7.55 -0.30 -25.08
C PRO A 275 -8.93 -0.60 -25.65
N THR A 276 -9.82 0.36 -25.55
CA THR A 276 -11.09 0.32 -26.26
C THR A 276 -10.70 0.36 -27.72
N ILE A 277 -10.73 -0.79 -28.36
CA ILE A 277 -10.63 -0.87 -29.82
C ILE A 277 -11.92 -0.22 -30.31
N ALA A 278 -11.79 1.04 -30.74
CA ALA A 278 -12.85 1.76 -31.42
C ALA A 278 -13.01 1.20 -32.84
#